data_e61b075ccb028775d3829a0ebe50f5b2
#
_entry.id   e61b075ccb028775d3829a0ebe50f5b2
#
_cell.length_a   1.000
_cell.length_b   1.000
_cell.length_c   1.000
_cell.angle_alpha   90.00
_cell.angle_beta   90.00
_cell.angle_gamma   90.00
#
_symmetry.space_group_name_H-M   'P 1'
#
loop_
_entity.id
_entity.type
_entity.pdbx_description
1 polymer ?
#
loop_
_entity_poly.entity_id
_entity_poly.type
_entity_poly.pdbx_seq_one_letter_code
_entity_poly.pdbx_strand_id
1 'polypeptide(L)'
;EILIGLVGSEMCIRDRNTPALMRQNRRFREESFVVMPRVSGERRRYIPFGYVEKGSIPGDSIMLAIGANYYHFGVICSNVHMAWTRVVCGRLKGDYRYSSDIVYNNFPWPSPNAEQKDRIEKTAKGIIEARELYKDCSYDELYDPVLMPLELRKAHIANDRAVMAAYGFSLKMSEEDCVAELMKLYQ
;
A
#
# COMPACT_ATOMS: atom_id res chain seq x y z
N GLU A 1 38.94 7.96 22.31
CA GLU A 1 37.58 7.37 22.29
C GLU A 1 36.65 8.26 21.49
N ILE A 2 36.32 7.79 20.32
CA ILE A 2 35.48 8.56 19.40
C ILE A 2 34.05 8.21 19.71
N LEU A 3 33.38 9.02 20.52
CA LEU A 3 31.93 9.04 20.64
C LEU A 3 31.34 9.87 19.49
N ILE A 4 31.68 9.51 18.25
CA ILE A 4 31.12 10.18 17.09
C ILE A 4 29.87 9.41 16.68
N GLY A 5 28.72 10.00 16.93
CA GLY A 5 27.52 9.74 16.17
C GLY A 5 26.55 8.68 16.65
N LEU A 6 26.47 8.39 17.92
CA LEU A 6 25.30 7.70 18.46
C LEU A 6 24.14 8.69 18.60
N VAL A 7 23.32 8.79 17.55
CA VAL A 7 22.17 9.69 17.53
C VAL A 7 20.88 8.87 17.49
N GLY A 8 19.93 9.18 18.34
CA GLY A 8 18.56 8.68 18.28
C GLY A 8 18.38 7.26 18.80
N SER A 9 18.06 6.31 17.91
CA SER A 9 17.69 4.94 18.29
C SER A 9 18.81 4.15 18.99
N GLU A 10 20.06 4.44 18.69
CA GLU A 10 21.23 3.78 19.29
C GLU A 10 21.46 4.19 20.74
N MET A 11 21.24 5.46 21.08
CA MET A 11 21.24 5.92 22.48
C MET A 11 20.13 5.24 23.28
N CYS A 12 18.94 5.09 22.69
CA CYS A 12 17.84 4.37 23.36
C CYS A 12 18.12 2.88 23.57
N ILE A 13 18.97 2.25 22.75
CA ILE A 13 19.39 0.86 22.94
C ILE A 13 20.40 0.76 24.08
N ARG A 14 21.35 1.69 24.16
CA ARG A 14 22.42 1.70 25.17
C ARG A 14 21.87 1.86 26.60
N ASP A 15 20.83 2.67 26.76
CA ASP A 15 20.26 2.99 28.08
C ASP A 15 19.21 1.96 28.56
N ARG A 16 19.01 0.87 27.85
CA ARG A 16 18.09 -0.20 28.25
C ARG A 16 18.73 -1.19 29.22
N ASN A 17 17.88 -1.77 30.08
CA ASN A 17 18.27 -2.90 30.93
C ASN A 17 18.75 -4.14 30.14
N THR A 18 18.39 -4.22 28.85
CA THR A 18 18.77 -5.29 27.93
C THR A 18 19.19 -4.70 26.57
N PRO A 19 20.37 -4.05 26.49
CA PRO A 19 20.79 -3.31 25.28
C PRO A 19 21.04 -4.19 24.05
N ALA A 20 21.29 -5.49 24.26
CA ALA A 20 21.48 -6.47 23.17
C ALA A 20 20.16 -6.90 22.52
N LEU A 21 19.00 -6.60 23.10
CA LEU A 21 17.72 -6.97 22.56
C LEU A 21 17.11 -5.80 21.77
N MET A 22 16.81 -6.03 20.50
CA MET A 22 16.07 -5.08 19.69
C MET A 22 14.68 -4.79 20.30
N ARG A 23 14.21 -3.54 20.18
CA ARG A 23 12.88 -3.16 20.68
C ARG A 23 11.81 -3.98 19.93
N GLN A 24 11.14 -4.87 20.66
CA GLN A 24 10.06 -5.67 20.09
C GLN A 24 8.79 -4.84 20.03
N ASN A 25 8.30 -4.59 18.83
CA ASN A 25 6.95 -4.13 18.64
C ASN A 25 6.03 -5.36 18.54
N ARG A 26 5.28 -5.67 19.60
CA ARG A 26 4.45 -6.87 19.70
C ARG A 26 3.27 -6.88 18.71
N ARG A 27 2.80 -5.70 18.26
CA ARG A 27 1.65 -5.58 17.35
C ARG A 27 1.85 -6.34 16.03
N PHE A 28 3.06 -6.36 15.47
CA PHE A 28 3.34 -7.11 14.23
C PHE A 28 3.23 -8.63 14.36
N ARG A 29 3.24 -9.16 15.57
CA ARG A 29 3.12 -10.60 15.80
C ARG A 29 1.69 -11.07 15.89
N GLU A 30 0.78 -10.19 16.22
CA GLU A 30 -0.60 -10.52 16.57
C GLU A 30 -1.60 -10.12 15.46
N GLU A 31 -1.25 -9.12 14.64
CA GLU A 31 -2.13 -8.56 13.62
C GLU A 31 -1.52 -8.68 12.22
N SER A 32 -2.37 -8.81 11.21
CA SER A 32 -1.98 -8.63 9.81
C SER A 32 -1.74 -7.15 9.52
N PHE A 33 -0.98 -6.86 8.49
CA PHE A 33 -0.70 -5.48 8.11
C PHE A 33 -0.46 -5.34 6.61
N VAL A 34 -0.74 -4.16 6.10
CA VAL A 34 -0.39 -3.76 4.75
C VAL A 34 0.95 -3.04 4.75
N VAL A 35 1.80 -3.42 3.81
CA VAL A 35 3.13 -2.85 3.59
C VAL A 35 3.08 -1.87 2.44
N MET A 36 3.56 -0.67 2.67
CA MET A 36 3.58 0.41 1.68
C MET A 36 5.01 0.90 1.48
N PRO A 37 5.58 0.77 0.26
CA PRO A 37 6.91 1.27 -0.03
C PRO A 37 6.91 2.81 0.07
N ARG A 38 7.95 3.39 0.67
CA ARG A 38 8.11 4.85 0.77
C ARG A 38 8.39 5.51 -0.58
N VAL A 39 8.97 4.77 -1.52
CA VAL A 39 9.29 5.26 -2.86
C VAL A 39 8.82 4.23 -3.89
N SER A 40 8.22 4.71 -4.97
CA SER A 40 7.81 3.88 -6.11
C SER A 40 7.94 4.64 -7.42
N GLY A 41 8.39 3.95 -8.46
CA GLY A 41 8.62 4.54 -9.77
C GLY A 41 7.37 5.20 -10.38
N GLU A 42 7.52 6.40 -10.94
CA GLU A 42 6.44 7.23 -11.49
C GLU A 42 5.66 6.56 -12.63
N ARG A 43 6.35 5.72 -13.42
CA ARG A 43 5.76 5.05 -14.60
C ARG A 43 4.92 3.83 -14.27
N ARG A 44 4.93 3.38 -13.02
CA ARG A 44 4.14 2.22 -12.60
C ARG A 44 2.65 2.52 -12.63
N ARG A 45 1.89 1.59 -13.19
CA ARG A 45 0.43 1.66 -13.19
C ARG A 45 -0.14 1.50 -11.77
N TYR A 46 0.47 0.65 -10.96
CA TYR A 46 0.12 0.42 -9.56
C TYR A 46 1.38 0.42 -8.70
N ILE A 47 1.29 0.96 -7.50
CA ILE A 47 2.33 0.79 -6.49
C ILE A 47 2.25 -0.64 -5.94
N PRO A 48 3.38 -1.36 -5.82
CA PRO A 48 3.39 -2.73 -5.32
C PRO A 48 3.22 -2.79 -3.79
N PHE A 49 2.01 -2.49 -3.30
CA PHE A 49 1.68 -2.69 -1.89
C PHE A 49 1.70 -4.17 -1.54
N GLY A 50 2.14 -4.51 -0.32
CA GLY A 50 2.16 -5.88 0.19
C GLY A 50 1.08 -6.10 1.24
N TYR A 51 0.58 -7.31 1.34
CA TYR A 51 -0.22 -7.77 2.47
C TYR A 51 0.57 -8.86 3.20
N VAL A 52 0.72 -8.71 4.50
CA VAL A 52 1.50 -9.63 5.32
C VAL A 52 0.64 -10.10 6.47
N GLU A 53 0.56 -11.41 6.61
CA GLU A 53 -0.10 -12.02 7.75
C GLU A 53 0.76 -11.87 9.01
N LYS A 54 0.16 -12.09 10.16
CA LYS A 54 0.82 -12.02 11.47
C LYS A 54 2.13 -12.82 11.51
N GLY A 55 3.08 -12.35 12.30
CA GLY A 55 4.33 -13.06 12.60
C GLY A 55 5.58 -12.53 11.91
N SER A 56 5.45 -11.65 10.94
CA SER A 56 6.59 -11.04 10.24
C SER A 56 7.04 -9.74 10.90
N ILE A 57 8.33 -9.45 10.81
CA ILE A 57 8.92 -8.19 11.29
C ILE A 57 9.33 -7.37 10.06
N PRO A 58 8.69 -6.22 9.84
CA PRO A 58 9.02 -5.35 8.70
C PRO A 58 10.32 -4.57 8.94
N GLY A 59 11.02 -4.23 7.85
CA GLY A 59 12.14 -3.29 7.88
C GLY A 59 11.69 -1.82 8.03
N ASP A 60 12.63 -0.90 8.13
CA ASP A 60 12.39 0.55 8.38
C ASP A 60 12.11 1.36 7.11
N SER A 61 12.39 0.82 5.93
CA SER A 61 12.23 1.49 4.63
C SER A 61 10.79 1.48 4.11
N ILE A 62 9.85 0.92 4.86
CA ILE A 62 8.45 0.76 4.50
C ILE A 62 7.54 1.40 5.53
N MET A 63 6.31 1.70 5.12
CA MET A 63 5.23 2.12 6.01
C MET A 63 4.25 0.98 6.21
N LEU A 64 3.53 1.00 7.32
CA LEU A 64 2.66 -0.09 7.74
C LEU A 64 1.29 0.44 8.13
N ALA A 65 0.24 -0.22 7.64
CA ALA A 65 -1.10 -0.10 8.17
C ALA A 65 -1.41 -1.37 8.98
N ILE A 66 -1.26 -1.28 10.30
CA ILE A 66 -1.46 -2.40 11.24
C ILE A 66 -2.95 -2.62 11.45
N GLY A 67 -3.39 -3.88 11.55
CA GLY A 67 -4.81 -4.25 11.65
C GLY A 67 -5.57 -4.12 10.33
N ALA A 68 -4.88 -3.81 9.22
CA ALA A 68 -5.50 -3.78 7.91
C ALA A 68 -5.83 -5.20 7.42
N ASN A 69 -7.00 -5.34 6.79
CA ASN A 69 -7.46 -6.59 6.19
C ASN A 69 -7.42 -6.51 4.65
N TYR A 70 -7.91 -7.54 3.97
CA TYR A 70 -7.96 -7.61 2.51
C TYR A 70 -8.80 -6.49 1.86
N TYR A 71 -9.81 -5.96 2.55
CA TYR A 71 -10.55 -4.80 2.07
C TYR A 71 -9.65 -3.57 1.94
N HIS A 72 -8.90 -3.24 3.01
CA HIS A 72 -7.99 -2.11 2.99
C HIS A 72 -6.90 -2.29 1.91
N PHE A 73 -6.34 -3.49 1.83
CA PHE A 73 -5.37 -3.83 0.79
C PHE A 73 -5.95 -3.67 -0.62
N GLY A 74 -7.17 -4.16 -0.86
CA GLY A 74 -7.85 -4.02 -2.16
C GLY A 74 -8.07 -2.57 -2.55
N VAL A 75 -8.54 -1.74 -1.62
CA VAL A 75 -8.79 -0.32 -1.88
C VAL A 75 -7.50 0.41 -2.28
N ILE A 76 -6.41 0.25 -1.54
CA ILE A 76 -5.16 0.95 -1.86
C ILE A 76 -4.44 0.40 -3.10
N CYS A 77 -4.69 -0.86 -3.48
CA CYS A 77 -4.16 -1.46 -4.71
C CYS A 77 -4.96 -1.06 -5.96
N SER A 78 -5.98 -0.22 -5.84
CA SER A 78 -6.86 0.17 -6.96
C SER A 78 -6.36 1.36 -7.76
N ASN A 79 -6.92 1.50 -8.97
CA ASN A 79 -6.73 2.69 -9.81
C ASN A 79 -7.26 3.98 -9.15
N VAL A 80 -8.30 3.88 -8.32
CA VAL A 80 -8.86 5.02 -7.57
C VAL A 80 -7.83 5.59 -6.60
N HIS A 81 -7.18 4.72 -5.82
CA HIS A 81 -6.10 5.16 -4.93
C HIS A 81 -4.86 5.65 -5.71
N MET A 82 -4.58 5.06 -6.87
CA MET A 82 -3.50 5.55 -7.74
C MET A 82 -3.80 6.93 -8.31
N ALA A 83 -5.03 7.22 -8.72
CA ALA A 83 -5.45 8.54 -9.17
C ALA A 83 -5.24 9.60 -8.07
N TRP A 84 -5.68 9.31 -6.85
CA TRP A 84 -5.41 10.13 -5.67
C TRP A 84 -3.90 10.32 -5.43
N THR A 85 -3.14 9.24 -5.43
CA THR A 85 -1.69 9.26 -5.18
C THR A 85 -0.96 10.12 -6.20
N ARG A 86 -1.32 10.05 -7.48
CA ARG A 86 -0.68 10.85 -8.54
C ARG A 86 -0.79 12.35 -8.31
N VAL A 87 -1.87 12.79 -7.71
CA VAL A 87 -2.14 14.22 -7.47
C VAL A 87 -1.55 14.70 -6.15
N VAL A 88 -1.73 13.96 -5.05
CA VAL A 88 -1.38 14.45 -3.71
C VAL A 88 0.00 14.03 -3.23
N CYS A 89 0.57 12.98 -3.82
CA CYS A 89 1.83 12.41 -3.39
C CYS A 89 3.02 13.33 -3.70
N GLY A 90 3.90 13.50 -2.73
CA GLY A 90 5.19 14.14 -2.96
C GLY A 90 6.05 13.37 -3.97
N ARG A 91 7.08 14.04 -4.53
CA ARG A 91 8.00 13.46 -5.51
C ARG A 91 9.43 13.45 -4.99
N LEU A 92 10.17 12.42 -5.39
CA LEU A 92 11.61 12.31 -5.18
C LEU A 92 12.27 12.01 -6.53
N LYS A 93 12.89 13.01 -7.17
CA LYS A 93 13.47 12.90 -8.52
C LYS A 93 12.47 12.37 -9.59
N GLY A 94 11.19 12.68 -9.47
CA GLY A 94 10.14 12.15 -10.34
C GLY A 94 9.33 11.02 -9.72
N ASP A 95 9.94 10.11 -8.98
CA ASP A 95 9.28 8.99 -8.33
C ASP A 95 8.31 9.42 -7.22
N TYR A 96 7.28 8.61 -6.99
CA TYR A 96 6.33 8.82 -5.89
C TYR A 96 7.03 8.66 -4.53
N ARG A 97 7.01 9.70 -3.71
CA ARG A 97 7.39 9.63 -2.30
C ARG A 97 6.13 9.47 -1.46
N TYR A 98 5.67 8.25 -1.35
CA TYR A 98 4.44 7.92 -0.62
C TYR A 98 4.60 8.23 0.88
N SER A 99 3.61 8.88 1.48
CA SER A 99 3.61 9.18 2.91
C SER A 99 2.26 8.85 3.54
N SER A 100 2.28 8.43 4.80
CA SER A 100 1.07 8.18 5.59
C SER A 100 0.24 9.46 5.76
N ASP A 101 0.91 10.55 6.11
CA ASP A 101 0.24 11.77 6.55
C ASP A 101 -0.45 12.51 5.41
N ILE A 102 0.10 12.46 4.19
CA ILE A 102 -0.44 13.18 3.03
C ILE A 102 -1.33 12.28 2.19
N VAL A 103 -0.90 11.04 1.92
CA VAL A 103 -1.56 10.17 0.96
C VAL A 103 -2.57 9.25 1.63
N TYR A 104 -2.13 8.46 2.63
CA TYR A 104 -2.96 7.42 3.23
C TYR A 104 -4.03 7.98 4.16
N ASN A 105 -3.65 8.84 5.11
CA ASN A 105 -4.56 9.35 6.13
C ASN A 105 -5.60 10.32 5.58
N ASN A 106 -5.29 10.99 4.47
CA ASN A 106 -6.20 11.95 3.82
C ASN A 106 -7.00 11.32 2.68
N PHE A 107 -6.79 10.03 2.40
CA PHE A 107 -7.54 9.35 1.34
C PHE A 107 -9.01 9.22 1.73
N PRO A 108 -9.94 9.69 0.90
CA PRO A 108 -11.37 9.58 1.19
C PRO A 108 -11.84 8.14 0.92
N TRP A 109 -11.88 7.32 1.97
CA TRP A 109 -12.25 5.91 1.88
C TRP A 109 -13.71 5.74 1.44
N PRO A 110 -14.02 4.70 0.64
CA PRO A 110 -15.40 4.43 0.26
C PRO A 110 -16.21 3.94 1.45
N SER A 111 -17.53 4.13 1.39
CA SER A 111 -18.48 3.60 2.36
C SER A 111 -19.26 2.41 1.76
N PRO A 112 -18.64 1.24 1.57
CA PRO A 112 -19.25 0.11 0.91
C PRO A 112 -20.31 -0.55 1.79
N ASN A 113 -21.33 -1.12 1.14
CA ASN A 113 -22.19 -2.10 1.81
C ASN A 113 -21.45 -3.44 2.01
N ALA A 114 -22.05 -4.39 2.72
CA ALA A 114 -21.43 -5.68 3.04
C ALA A 114 -21.02 -6.48 1.79
N GLU A 115 -21.85 -6.50 0.75
CA GLU A 115 -21.59 -7.21 -0.51
C GLU A 115 -20.43 -6.58 -1.28
N GLN A 116 -20.38 -5.25 -1.36
CA GLN A 116 -19.28 -4.53 -2.00
C GLN A 116 -17.96 -4.76 -1.28
N LYS A 117 -17.98 -4.77 0.06
CA LYS A 117 -16.79 -5.05 0.87
C LYS A 117 -16.27 -6.46 0.61
N ASP A 118 -17.14 -7.48 0.66
CA ASP A 118 -16.78 -8.87 0.37
C ASP A 118 -16.19 -9.02 -1.05
N ARG A 119 -16.79 -8.33 -2.02
CA ARG A 119 -16.29 -8.34 -3.40
C ARG A 119 -14.89 -7.75 -3.51
N ILE A 120 -14.59 -6.63 -2.81
CA ILE A 120 -13.25 -6.06 -2.77
C ILE A 120 -12.27 -7.02 -2.10
N GLU A 121 -12.63 -7.64 -0.99
CA GLU A 121 -11.78 -8.61 -0.30
C GLU A 121 -11.45 -9.81 -1.18
N LYS A 122 -12.43 -10.30 -1.93
CA LYS A 122 -12.23 -11.41 -2.89
C LYS A 122 -11.29 -11.02 -4.03
N THR A 123 -11.46 -9.84 -4.63
CA THR A 123 -10.59 -9.39 -5.71
C THR A 123 -9.18 -9.05 -5.22
N ALA A 124 -9.04 -8.55 -4.00
CA ALA A 124 -7.76 -8.31 -3.33
C ALA A 124 -6.97 -9.62 -3.14
N LYS A 125 -7.63 -10.70 -2.70
CA LYS A 125 -7.01 -12.04 -2.63
C LYS A 125 -6.56 -12.51 -4.01
N GLY A 126 -7.35 -12.27 -5.05
CA GLY A 126 -6.96 -12.59 -6.44
C GLY A 126 -5.68 -11.89 -6.90
N ILE A 127 -5.37 -10.68 -6.41
CA ILE A 127 -4.08 -10.03 -6.68
C ILE A 127 -2.92 -10.82 -6.04
N ILE A 128 -3.10 -11.28 -4.80
CA ILE A 128 -2.07 -12.06 -4.11
C ILE A 128 -1.88 -13.40 -4.81
N GLU A 129 -2.96 -14.10 -5.14
CA GLU A 129 -2.92 -15.36 -5.87
C GLU A 129 -2.20 -15.21 -7.23
N ALA A 130 -2.47 -14.12 -7.96
CA ALA A 130 -1.79 -13.84 -9.21
C ALA A 130 -0.29 -13.58 -9.04
N ARG A 131 0.15 -12.98 -7.93
CA ARG A 131 1.59 -12.81 -7.61
C ARG A 131 2.24 -14.15 -7.27
N GLU A 132 1.52 -15.03 -6.58
CA GLU A 132 2.01 -16.35 -6.20
C GLU A 132 2.35 -17.25 -7.42
N LEU A 133 1.79 -16.98 -8.59
CA LEU A 133 2.17 -17.66 -9.85
C LEU A 133 3.61 -17.33 -10.29
N TYR A 134 4.18 -16.24 -9.77
CA TYR A 134 5.48 -15.68 -10.16
C TYR A 134 6.41 -15.48 -8.96
N LYS A 135 6.54 -16.50 -8.11
CA LYS A 135 7.30 -16.44 -6.85
C LYS A 135 8.78 -16.08 -7.01
N ASP A 136 9.34 -16.44 -8.16
CA ASP A 136 10.76 -16.23 -8.47
C ASP A 136 11.03 -14.82 -9.03
N CYS A 137 9.98 -14.03 -9.30
CA CYS A 137 10.11 -12.66 -9.78
C CYS A 137 10.04 -11.67 -8.62
N SER A 138 10.86 -10.64 -8.67
CA SER A 138 10.78 -9.51 -7.73
C SER A 138 9.53 -8.67 -7.97
N TYR A 139 9.06 -7.92 -6.99
CA TYR A 139 7.96 -6.97 -7.19
C TYR A 139 8.32 -5.84 -8.16
N ASP A 140 9.60 -5.54 -8.32
CA ASP A 140 10.09 -4.59 -9.32
C ASP A 140 9.78 -5.05 -10.74
N GLU A 141 10.08 -6.32 -11.03
CA GLU A 141 9.79 -6.96 -12.32
C GLU A 141 8.29 -7.14 -12.55
N LEU A 142 7.55 -7.64 -11.55
CA LEU A 142 6.11 -7.88 -11.65
C LEU A 142 5.30 -6.61 -11.92
N TYR A 143 5.78 -5.45 -11.43
CA TYR A 143 5.11 -4.15 -11.58
C TYR A 143 5.81 -3.22 -12.58
N ASP A 144 6.69 -3.78 -13.40
CA ASP A 144 7.25 -3.03 -14.52
C ASP A 144 6.13 -2.64 -15.51
N PRO A 145 6.10 -1.42 -16.02
CA PRO A 145 5.05 -0.94 -16.93
C PRO A 145 4.88 -1.77 -18.20
N VAL A 146 5.94 -2.42 -18.67
CA VAL A 146 5.97 -3.21 -19.91
C VAL A 146 5.81 -4.71 -19.62
N LEU A 147 6.48 -5.20 -18.57
CA LEU A 147 6.63 -6.64 -18.31
C LEU A 147 5.54 -7.22 -17.39
N MET A 148 4.66 -6.40 -16.83
CA MET A 148 3.61 -6.84 -15.90
C MET A 148 2.80 -8.02 -16.49
N PRO A 149 2.77 -9.21 -15.83
CA PRO A 149 2.07 -10.38 -16.31
C PRO A 149 0.58 -10.15 -16.53
N LEU A 150 0.02 -10.84 -17.52
CA LEU A 150 -1.38 -10.68 -17.89
C LEU A 150 -2.34 -11.08 -16.75
N GLU A 151 -2.02 -12.13 -16.02
CA GLU A 151 -2.80 -12.63 -14.87
C GLU A 151 -2.87 -11.57 -13.77
N LEU A 152 -1.73 -10.98 -13.42
CA LEU A 152 -1.66 -9.93 -12.42
C LEU A 152 -2.40 -8.67 -12.88
N ARG A 153 -2.27 -8.31 -14.16
CA ARG A 153 -3.01 -7.17 -14.73
C ARG A 153 -4.53 -7.40 -14.69
N LYS A 154 -4.99 -8.61 -15.02
CA LYS A 154 -6.42 -8.98 -14.95
C LYS A 154 -6.95 -8.92 -13.52
N ALA A 155 -6.16 -9.40 -12.53
CA ALA A 155 -6.52 -9.34 -11.13
C ALA A 155 -6.67 -7.90 -10.64
N HIS A 156 -5.75 -7.00 -10.99
CA HIS A 156 -5.86 -5.57 -10.67
C HIS A 156 -7.09 -4.93 -11.34
N ILE A 157 -7.36 -5.21 -12.61
CA ILE A 157 -8.55 -4.68 -13.30
C ILE A 157 -9.84 -5.16 -12.64
N ALA A 158 -9.89 -6.42 -12.17
CA ALA A 158 -11.05 -6.93 -11.42
C ALA A 158 -11.23 -6.18 -10.09
N ASN A 159 -10.15 -5.91 -9.39
CA ASN A 159 -10.15 -5.13 -8.16
C ASN A 159 -10.54 -3.67 -8.40
N ASP A 160 -10.03 -3.03 -9.45
CA ASP A 160 -10.41 -1.66 -9.84
C ASP A 160 -11.93 -1.54 -10.02
N ARG A 161 -12.53 -2.50 -10.72
CA ARG A 161 -13.99 -2.53 -10.94
C ARG A 161 -14.77 -2.66 -9.63
N ALA A 162 -14.28 -3.49 -8.70
CA ALA A 162 -14.92 -3.67 -7.40
C ALA A 162 -14.84 -2.39 -6.55
N VAL A 163 -13.69 -1.73 -6.53
CA VAL A 163 -13.49 -0.48 -5.78
C VAL A 163 -14.26 0.67 -6.41
N MET A 164 -14.22 0.86 -7.73
CA MET A 164 -15.01 1.89 -8.42
C MET A 164 -16.52 1.72 -8.14
N ALA A 165 -17.01 0.48 -8.15
CA ALA A 165 -18.42 0.20 -7.79
C ALA A 165 -18.75 0.58 -6.35
N ALA A 166 -17.81 0.46 -5.42
CA ALA A 166 -18.00 0.87 -4.03
C ALA A 166 -18.10 2.39 -3.85
N TYR A 167 -17.46 3.17 -4.73
CA TYR A 167 -17.63 4.63 -4.80
C TYR A 167 -18.87 5.05 -5.62
N GLY A 168 -19.50 4.14 -6.34
CA GLY A 168 -20.53 4.47 -7.34
C GLY A 168 -19.99 5.11 -8.61
N PHE A 169 -18.69 4.97 -8.87
CA PHE A 169 -18.03 5.53 -10.04
C PHE A 169 -18.29 4.70 -11.29
N SER A 170 -18.42 5.38 -12.43
CA SER A 170 -18.53 4.72 -13.72
C SER A 170 -17.20 4.06 -14.11
N LEU A 171 -17.25 2.84 -14.66
CA LEU A 171 -16.06 2.16 -15.18
C LEU A 171 -15.41 2.87 -16.38
N LYS A 172 -16.11 3.84 -16.98
CA LYS A 172 -15.61 4.68 -18.08
C LYS A 172 -15.14 6.06 -17.62
N MET A 173 -15.16 6.30 -16.30
CA MET A 173 -14.73 7.57 -15.70
C MET A 173 -13.25 7.81 -16.02
N SER A 174 -12.91 9.03 -16.41
CA SER A 174 -11.52 9.44 -16.60
C SER A 174 -10.79 9.54 -15.25
N GLU A 175 -9.46 9.56 -15.27
CA GLU A 175 -8.68 9.74 -14.05
C GLU A 175 -8.92 11.12 -13.43
N GLU A 176 -9.04 12.14 -14.27
CA GLU A 176 -9.32 13.52 -13.87
C GLU A 176 -10.69 13.64 -13.16
N ASP A 177 -11.73 13.02 -13.72
CA ASP A 177 -13.06 13.00 -13.10
C ASP A 177 -13.03 12.24 -11.78
N CYS A 178 -12.31 11.12 -11.72
CA CYS A 178 -12.12 10.34 -10.49
C CYS A 178 -11.49 11.20 -9.39
N VAL A 179 -10.43 11.94 -9.70
CA VAL A 179 -9.79 12.87 -8.77
C VAL A 179 -10.74 13.97 -8.34
N ALA A 180 -11.51 14.55 -9.26
CA ALA A 180 -12.48 15.58 -8.95
C ALA A 180 -13.54 15.10 -7.95
N GLU A 181 -14.07 13.89 -8.14
CA GLU A 181 -15.03 13.29 -7.19
C GLU A 181 -14.37 12.98 -5.83
N LEU A 182 -13.12 12.45 -5.82
CA LEU A 182 -12.39 12.20 -4.59
C LEU A 182 -12.14 13.49 -3.79
N MET A 183 -11.83 14.60 -4.48
CA MET A 183 -11.64 15.90 -3.83
C MET A 183 -12.94 16.45 -3.22
N LYS A 184 -14.09 16.17 -3.80
CA LYS A 184 -15.39 16.50 -3.19
C LYS A 184 -15.68 15.69 -1.92
N LEU A 185 -15.26 14.42 -1.90
CA LEU A 185 -15.42 13.55 -0.71
C LEU A 185 -14.45 13.91 0.41
N TYR A 186 -13.33 14.57 0.10
CA TYR A 186 -12.31 14.99 1.05
C TYR A 186 -12.72 16.25 1.83
N GLN A 187 -13.63 17.09 1.32
CA GLN A 187 -14.13 18.30 1.96
C GLN A 187 -15.08 18.00 3.12
#